data_5f5e3a0e607b4cfa4895b799098afadb
#
_entry.id   5f5e3a0e607b4cfa4895b799098afadb
#
_cell.length_a   1.000
_cell.length_b   1.000
_cell.length_c   1.000
_cell.angle_alpha   90.00
_cell.angle_beta   90.00
_cell.angle_gamma   90.00
#
_symmetry.space_group_name_H-M   'P 1'
#
loop_
_entity.id
_entity.type
_entity.pdbx_description
1 polymer ?
#
loop_
_entity_poly.entity_id
_entity_poly.type
_entity_poly.pdbx_seq_one_letter_code
_entity_poly.pdbx_strand_id
1 'polypeptide(L)'
;MTTKTTFKTSLLRTFAVMFAMLCTVSNVSAQGWPENYGGVMLQGFFWDSFSDTQWTRLEKQADELATTFDLVWVPQSGNCGGTSMGYDDLYWFNQNSSFGTEAELRSMIKTFKENGIGTIADVVINHRKNISNWVDFPKETYNGVTYEMTSTDIVSNDDKGETKKWATQNGYSLSANTDTGEGWDGMRDLDHKSENVQKNVKAYLKFLLEDLGYTGFRYDMVKGYSASFTKMYNEDAKPQFSVGECWDGSDKIKNWIDGTEKTSAAFDFQFRYTVRNAINNNDWTYLNKQNDGNWPLVSNNYNSGSYRQWAVTFVENHDTEKRSNAAQDPIKKDTLAANAYLLAMPGTPCVFLTHWKAYKQDIANMVAVRKAVGITNISKPTTLAPSKDYYAVQVTGTNGKLLCVVGPKADKYEPNSTDWKKVLSGYHYVYYVSGIEPERIVFPTFKPSDFQKYTIAVNVNTDQVGWSSVNFWSWGGDDSHAPKNGNWPGDKVTSTTEVGGKKWYTQTYTINDEYDAVSFVFSTGTGSPQTVDVNNVSTDKYFEISTSMDGSKYLVNDVTEKYMTGIGSLFAEKENDGKVYTLDGRLVHTNGSLEGLPKGIYIIHGRKVVK
;
A
#
# COMPACT_ATOMS: atom_id res chain seq x y z
N MET A 1 -45.86 47.29 11.87
CA MET A 1 -45.52 45.90 12.30
C MET A 1 -45.78 44.93 11.16
N THR A 2 -44.96 44.89 10.13
CA THR A 2 -45.03 43.87 9.03
C THR A 2 -43.86 44.06 8.05
N THR A 3 -42.63 43.76 8.45
CA THR A 3 -41.48 43.74 7.53
C THR A 3 -40.33 42.85 8.03
N LYS A 4 -40.59 41.82 8.84
CA LYS A 4 -39.53 40.90 9.32
C LYS A 4 -39.69 39.41 8.91
N THR A 5 -40.73 39.06 8.18
CA THR A 5 -41.04 37.64 7.86
C THR A 5 -40.66 37.22 6.45
N THR A 6 -40.37 38.15 5.53
CA THR A 6 -40.10 37.86 4.11
C THR A 6 -38.61 37.56 3.82
N PHE A 7 -37.70 37.93 4.71
CA PHE A 7 -36.24 37.70 4.48
C PHE A 7 -35.78 36.29 4.86
N LYS A 8 -36.42 35.62 5.81
CA LYS A 8 -36.06 34.26 6.23
C LYS A 8 -36.49 33.16 5.24
N THR A 9 -37.58 33.37 4.51
CA THR A 9 -38.07 32.39 3.53
C THR A 9 -37.32 32.43 2.21
N SER A 10 -36.72 33.55 1.83
CA SER A 10 -35.87 33.66 0.62
C SER A 10 -34.52 32.97 0.84
N LEU A 11 -33.90 33.11 2.01
CA LEU A 11 -32.61 32.46 2.30
C LEU A 11 -32.73 30.93 2.37
N LEU A 12 -33.82 30.38 2.92
CA LEU A 12 -34.05 28.94 3.00
C LEU A 12 -34.32 28.33 1.60
N ARG A 13 -34.97 29.08 0.70
CA ARG A 13 -35.19 28.60 -0.68
C ARG A 13 -33.91 28.61 -1.54
N THR A 14 -33.05 29.61 -1.31
CA THR A 14 -31.74 29.67 -2.01
C THR A 14 -30.80 28.58 -1.52
N PHE A 15 -30.78 28.26 -0.24
CA PHE A 15 -30.01 27.13 0.31
C PHE A 15 -30.58 25.77 -0.14
N ALA A 16 -31.88 25.58 -0.23
CA ALA A 16 -32.49 24.34 -0.72
C ALA A 16 -32.24 24.13 -2.21
N VAL A 17 -32.19 25.19 -3.03
CA VAL A 17 -31.84 25.09 -4.46
C VAL A 17 -30.37 24.87 -4.67
N MET A 18 -29.47 25.45 -3.86
CA MET A 18 -28.03 25.11 -3.89
C MET A 18 -27.76 23.68 -3.40
N PHE A 19 -28.48 23.21 -2.38
CA PHE A 19 -28.34 21.82 -1.90
C PHE A 19 -28.93 20.80 -2.90
N ALA A 20 -30.01 21.17 -3.64
CA ALA A 20 -30.57 20.33 -4.68
C ALA A 20 -29.74 20.30 -5.98
N MET A 21 -28.92 21.34 -6.25
CA MET A 21 -27.96 21.32 -7.37
C MET A 21 -26.65 20.58 -7.06
N LEU A 22 -26.35 20.32 -5.79
CA LEU A 22 -25.20 19.50 -5.39
C LEU A 22 -25.51 17.98 -5.36
N CYS A 23 -26.76 17.58 -5.56
CA CYS A 23 -27.18 16.17 -5.52
C CYS A 23 -27.45 15.54 -6.88
N THR A 24 -27.11 16.20 -7.98
CA THR A 24 -27.08 15.55 -9.30
C THR A 24 -25.64 15.32 -9.75
N VAL A 25 -24.83 14.66 -8.94
CA VAL A 25 -23.75 13.84 -9.46
C VAL A 25 -24.45 12.62 -10.08
N SER A 26 -24.78 12.70 -11.35
CA SER A 26 -25.06 11.51 -12.15
C SER A 26 -23.88 10.57 -11.94
N ASN A 27 -24.12 9.44 -11.28
CA ASN A 27 -23.21 8.30 -11.30
C ASN A 27 -23.08 7.83 -12.74
N VAL A 28 -22.26 8.52 -13.53
CA VAL A 28 -21.68 7.93 -14.73
C VAL A 28 -20.64 6.95 -14.18
N SER A 29 -21.08 5.71 -13.98
CA SER A 29 -20.18 4.60 -13.76
C SER A 29 -19.30 4.48 -15.01
N ALA A 30 -18.18 5.19 -15.00
CA ALA A 30 -17.16 5.04 -16.03
C ALA A 30 -16.45 3.72 -15.75
N GLN A 31 -16.77 2.70 -16.54
CA GLN A 31 -15.94 1.50 -16.59
C GLN A 31 -14.54 1.88 -17.11
N GLY A 32 -13.52 1.37 -16.45
CA GLY A 32 -12.14 1.65 -16.81
C GLY A 32 -11.52 2.79 -16.00
N TRP A 33 -10.90 3.72 -16.71
CA TRP A 33 -10.28 4.90 -16.09
C TRP A 33 -10.91 6.19 -16.63
N PRO A 34 -11.47 7.05 -15.76
CA PRO A 34 -12.21 8.24 -16.23
C PRO A 34 -11.35 9.18 -17.05
N GLU A 35 -11.92 9.76 -18.11
CA GLU A 35 -11.30 10.85 -18.84
C GLU A 35 -11.22 12.11 -17.96
N ASN A 36 -10.20 12.94 -18.16
CA ASN A 36 -9.93 14.15 -17.37
C ASN A 36 -9.72 13.90 -15.87
N TYR A 37 -9.32 12.71 -15.48
CA TYR A 37 -9.04 12.40 -14.09
C TYR A 37 -7.75 13.11 -13.62
N GLY A 38 -7.87 13.97 -12.62
CA GLY A 38 -6.77 14.74 -12.04
C GLY A 38 -6.19 14.16 -10.74
N GLY A 39 -6.77 13.05 -10.25
CA GLY A 39 -6.38 12.45 -8.98
C GLY A 39 -5.01 11.76 -9.01
N VAL A 40 -4.51 11.48 -7.82
CA VAL A 40 -3.22 10.83 -7.57
C VAL A 40 -3.45 9.58 -6.74
N MET A 41 -2.79 8.50 -7.10
CA MET A 41 -2.84 7.23 -6.37
C MET A 41 -1.58 7.07 -5.49
N LEU A 42 -1.74 6.49 -4.32
CA LEU A 42 -0.65 5.94 -3.51
C LEU A 42 -0.66 4.41 -3.65
N GLN A 43 0.48 3.80 -3.94
CA GLN A 43 0.69 2.40 -3.59
C GLN A 43 1.01 2.35 -2.10
N GLY A 44 0.03 1.91 -1.29
CA GLY A 44 0.06 1.96 0.17
C GLY A 44 0.87 0.85 0.83
N PHE A 45 1.80 0.22 0.10
CA PHE A 45 2.65 -0.86 0.60
C PHE A 45 3.96 -0.95 -0.19
N PHE A 46 4.93 -1.64 0.39
CA PHE A 46 6.17 -2.11 -0.22
C PHE A 46 6.38 -3.58 0.14
N TRP A 47 7.36 -4.25 -0.44
CA TRP A 47 7.57 -5.69 -0.19
C TRP A 47 7.96 -5.93 1.28
N ASP A 48 7.31 -6.91 1.91
CA ASP A 48 7.43 -7.24 3.34
C ASP A 48 6.99 -6.12 4.31
N SER A 49 6.14 -5.19 3.85
CA SER A 49 5.62 -4.07 4.65
C SER A 49 4.54 -4.46 5.66
N PHE A 50 4.58 -5.67 6.19
CA PHE A 50 3.54 -6.20 7.09
C PHE A 50 3.24 -5.29 8.28
N SER A 51 4.27 -4.66 8.85
CA SER A 51 4.09 -3.72 9.95
C SER A 51 3.53 -2.37 9.48
N ASP A 52 4.06 -1.83 8.39
CA ASP A 52 3.70 -0.50 7.88
C ASP A 52 2.29 -0.47 7.27
N THR A 53 1.85 -1.58 6.72
CA THR A 53 0.61 -1.71 5.93
C THR A 53 -0.51 -2.42 6.70
N GLN A 54 -0.42 -2.51 8.03
CA GLN A 54 -1.56 -2.97 8.83
C GLN A 54 -2.78 -2.12 8.55
N TRP A 55 -3.96 -2.74 8.41
CA TRP A 55 -5.20 -2.02 8.11
C TRP A 55 -5.46 -0.89 9.10
N THR A 56 -5.23 -1.15 10.38
CA THR A 56 -5.36 -0.15 11.45
C THR A 56 -4.37 1.01 11.34
N ARG A 57 -3.18 0.77 10.77
CA ARG A 57 -2.17 1.81 10.56
C ARG A 57 -2.50 2.70 9.36
N LEU A 58 -2.92 2.09 8.27
CA LEU A 58 -3.40 2.83 7.09
C LEU A 58 -4.63 3.65 7.45
N GLU A 59 -5.56 3.09 8.22
CA GLU A 59 -6.76 3.78 8.70
C GLU A 59 -6.43 5.04 9.50
N LYS A 60 -5.49 4.95 10.44
CA LYS A 60 -5.05 6.10 11.25
C LYS A 60 -4.44 7.25 10.43
N GLN A 61 -3.94 6.96 9.24
CA GLN A 61 -3.36 7.96 8.34
C GLN A 61 -4.38 8.57 7.38
N ALA A 62 -5.65 8.17 7.42
CA ALA A 62 -6.67 8.56 6.45
C ALA A 62 -6.78 10.08 6.24
N ASP A 63 -6.86 10.86 7.32
CA ASP A 63 -6.95 12.33 7.26
C ASP A 63 -5.72 12.95 6.57
N GLU A 64 -4.53 12.43 6.87
CA GLU A 64 -3.27 12.89 6.29
C GLU A 64 -3.20 12.52 4.80
N LEU A 65 -3.48 11.27 4.46
CA LEU A 65 -3.46 10.77 3.09
C LEU A 65 -4.46 11.50 2.20
N ALA A 66 -5.65 11.81 2.72
CA ALA A 66 -6.71 12.54 2.01
C ALA A 66 -6.30 13.95 1.57
N THR A 67 -5.32 14.57 2.23
CA THR A 67 -4.79 15.87 1.79
C THR A 67 -4.09 15.81 0.44
N THR A 68 -3.64 14.62 0.05
CA THR A 68 -2.72 14.41 -1.08
C THR A 68 -3.27 13.41 -2.10
N PHE A 69 -3.76 12.27 -1.65
CA PHE A 69 -4.14 11.14 -2.51
C PHE A 69 -5.66 11.01 -2.65
N ASP A 70 -6.07 10.64 -3.84
CA ASP A 70 -7.48 10.37 -4.18
C ASP A 70 -7.77 8.87 -4.21
N LEU A 71 -6.73 8.05 -4.41
CA LEU A 71 -6.79 6.59 -4.42
C LEU A 71 -5.63 6.01 -3.60
N VAL A 72 -5.88 4.89 -2.91
CA VAL A 72 -4.84 4.08 -2.25
C VAL A 72 -4.98 2.63 -2.71
N TRP A 73 -3.95 2.13 -3.38
CA TRP A 73 -3.82 0.72 -3.74
C TRP A 73 -3.20 0.00 -2.55
N VAL A 74 -3.92 -1.00 -2.03
CA VAL A 74 -3.52 -1.81 -0.87
C VAL A 74 -3.16 -3.23 -1.32
N PRO A 75 -2.37 -4.00 -0.54
CA PRO A 75 -2.04 -5.37 -0.89
C PRO A 75 -3.28 -6.26 -0.98
N GLN A 76 -3.13 -7.42 -1.64
CA GLN A 76 -4.16 -8.46 -1.67
C GLN A 76 -4.59 -8.80 -0.23
N SER A 77 -5.89 -8.76 0.03
CA SER A 77 -6.43 -8.80 1.40
C SER A 77 -6.92 -10.16 1.86
N GLY A 78 -6.96 -11.16 0.97
CA GLY A 78 -7.37 -12.53 1.29
C GLY A 78 -6.32 -13.29 2.11
N ASN A 79 -6.78 -14.33 2.80
CA ASN A 79 -5.94 -15.20 3.63
C ASN A 79 -5.11 -16.15 2.75
N CYS A 80 -3.80 -16.14 2.90
CA CYS A 80 -2.86 -17.00 2.17
C CYS A 80 -2.38 -18.21 2.98
N GLY A 81 -2.97 -18.48 4.15
CA GLY A 81 -2.59 -19.60 5.01
C GLY A 81 -1.30 -19.40 5.80
N GLY A 82 -0.76 -18.17 5.83
CA GLY A 82 0.48 -17.80 6.54
C GLY A 82 0.84 -16.36 6.27
N THR A 83 2.02 -15.92 6.72
CA THR A 83 2.55 -14.57 6.43
C THR A 83 2.88 -14.47 4.94
N SER A 84 2.21 -13.55 4.25
CA SER A 84 2.32 -13.37 2.80
C SER A 84 1.96 -11.95 2.39
N MET A 85 2.58 -11.46 1.32
CA MET A 85 2.17 -10.22 0.64
C MET A 85 0.87 -10.37 -0.16
N GLY A 86 0.35 -11.59 -0.32
CA GLY A 86 -0.93 -11.85 -0.96
C GLY A 86 -0.85 -12.49 -2.35
N TYR A 87 0.35 -12.62 -2.94
CA TYR A 87 0.51 -13.16 -4.30
C TYR A 87 0.50 -14.70 -4.37
N ASP A 88 0.46 -15.37 -3.23
CA ASP A 88 0.19 -16.79 -3.08
C ASP A 88 -1.23 -17.01 -2.51
N ASP A 89 -2.23 -16.38 -3.11
CA ASP A 89 -3.61 -16.34 -2.66
C ASP A 89 -4.21 -17.75 -2.49
N LEU A 90 -4.86 -17.97 -1.36
CA LEU A 90 -5.47 -19.25 -0.99
C LEU A 90 -6.97 -19.13 -0.80
N TYR A 91 -7.42 -18.17 0.00
CA TYR A 91 -8.83 -17.92 0.29
C TYR A 91 -9.26 -16.57 -0.28
N TRP A 92 -10.36 -16.56 -1.04
CA TRP A 92 -10.87 -15.33 -1.65
C TRP A 92 -11.96 -14.64 -0.81
N PHE A 93 -12.67 -15.39 0.03
CA PHE A 93 -13.75 -14.86 0.88
C PHE A 93 -13.36 -14.77 2.36
N ASN A 94 -12.23 -15.32 2.77
CA ASN A 94 -11.65 -15.13 4.10
C ASN A 94 -10.62 -13.99 4.03
N GLN A 95 -10.93 -12.86 4.65
CA GLN A 95 -10.13 -11.64 4.60
C GLN A 95 -9.26 -11.41 5.85
N ASN A 96 -9.05 -12.45 6.67
CA ASN A 96 -8.07 -12.38 7.76
C ASN A 96 -6.68 -12.69 7.20
N SER A 97 -5.89 -11.66 6.96
CA SER A 97 -4.59 -11.76 6.26
C SER A 97 -3.42 -11.30 7.13
N SER A 98 -2.22 -11.25 6.55
CA SER A 98 -1.03 -10.71 7.21
C SER A 98 -1.14 -9.22 7.57
N PHE A 99 -2.11 -8.51 7.00
CA PHE A 99 -2.30 -7.07 7.20
C PHE A 99 -3.38 -6.74 8.23
N GLY A 100 -4.07 -7.74 8.76
CA GLY A 100 -5.10 -7.59 9.78
C GLY A 100 -6.34 -8.44 9.54
N THR A 101 -7.32 -8.26 10.39
CA THR A 101 -8.62 -8.95 10.31
C THR A 101 -9.53 -8.30 9.27
N GLU A 102 -10.55 -9.05 8.82
CA GLU A 102 -11.60 -8.50 7.94
C GLU A 102 -12.33 -7.31 8.56
N ALA A 103 -12.55 -7.31 9.87
CA ALA A 103 -13.19 -6.19 10.56
C ALA A 103 -12.34 -4.90 10.47
N GLU A 104 -11.03 -5.02 10.61
CA GLU A 104 -10.09 -3.91 10.47
C GLU A 104 -10.00 -3.42 9.02
N LEU A 105 -10.01 -4.34 8.05
CA LEU A 105 -10.06 -4.01 6.62
C LEU A 105 -11.32 -3.20 6.28
N ARG A 106 -12.49 -3.66 6.73
CA ARG A 106 -13.78 -2.97 6.53
C ARG A 106 -13.78 -1.59 7.18
N SER A 107 -13.21 -1.46 8.36
CA SER A 107 -13.07 -0.17 9.06
C SER A 107 -12.19 0.79 8.26
N MET A 108 -11.03 0.34 7.80
CA MET A 108 -10.11 1.13 6.99
C MET A 108 -10.76 1.61 5.67
N ILE A 109 -11.41 0.70 4.93
CA ILE A 109 -12.08 1.06 3.65
C ILE A 109 -13.17 2.09 3.89
N LYS A 110 -13.96 1.92 4.95
CA LYS A 110 -15.00 2.87 5.33
C LYS A 110 -14.41 4.24 5.69
N THR A 111 -13.38 4.28 6.52
CA THR A 111 -12.71 5.52 6.93
C THR A 111 -12.07 6.23 5.74
N PHE A 112 -11.42 5.50 4.83
CA PHE A 112 -10.89 6.05 3.58
C PHE A 112 -12.00 6.69 2.75
N LYS A 113 -13.12 6.00 2.55
CA LYS A 113 -14.27 6.50 1.80
C LYS A 113 -14.88 7.76 2.43
N GLU A 114 -14.99 7.81 3.76
CA GLU A 114 -15.46 8.97 4.52
C GLU A 114 -14.53 10.18 4.34
N ASN A 115 -13.24 9.94 4.13
CA ASN A 115 -12.23 10.96 3.82
C ASN A 115 -12.08 11.26 2.31
N GLY A 116 -12.90 10.67 1.46
CA GLY A 116 -12.86 10.89 0.01
C GLY A 116 -11.77 10.11 -0.73
N ILE A 117 -11.16 9.12 -0.09
CA ILE A 117 -10.16 8.23 -0.70
C ILE A 117 -10.83 6.97 -1.21
N GLY A 118 -10.62 6.63 -2.49
CA GLY A 118 -10.99 5.34 -3.05
C GLY A 118 -9.93 4.27 -2.75
N THR A 119 -10.35 3.08 -2.30
CA THR A 119 -9.45 1.96 -2.05
C THR A 119 -9.41 1.03 -3.26
N ILE A 120 -8.21 0.71 -3.76
CA ILE A 120 -7.97 -0.19 -4.89
C ILE A 120 -7.48 -1.52 -4.34
N ALA A 121 -8.24 -2.59 -4.61
CA ALA A 121 -7.87 -3.94 -4.25
C ALA A 121 -6.80 -4.50 -5.19
N ASP A 122 -5.80 -5.18 -4.67
CA ASP A 122 -4.93 -6.04 -5.48
C ASP A 122 -5.65 -7.38 -5.74
N VAL A 123 -5.83 -7.74 -7.00
CA VAL A 123 -6.62 -8.89 -7.45
C VAL A 123 -5.72 -9.89 -8.14
N VAL A 124 -5.48 -11.00 -7.47
CA VAL A 124 -4.67 -12.12 -7.96
C VAL A 124 -5.61 -13.22 -8.44
N ILE A 125 -5.81 -13.34 -9.74
CA ILE A 125 -6.72 -14.32 -10.36
C ILE A 125 -6.10 -15.10 -11.51
N ASN A 126 -4.86 -14.82 -11.86
CA ASN A 126 -4.13 -15.63 -12.83
C ASN A 126 -3.92 -17.04 -12.33
N HIS A 127 -3.53 -17.17 -11.08
CA HIS A 127 -3.13 -18.40 -10.44
C HIS A 127 -3.69 -18.49 -9.01
N ARG A 128 -3.59 -19.68 -8.41
CA ARG A 128 -4.03 -19.90 -7.02
C ARG A 128 -3.18 -20.96 -6.33
N LYS A 129 -2.96 -20.80 -5.03
CA LYS A 129 -2.24 -21.74 -4.18
C LYS A 129 -3.09 -22.98 -3.84
N ASN A 130 -2.44 -24.10 -3.64
CA ASN A 130 -3.05 -25.36 -3.23
C ASN A 130 -3.07 -25.50 -1.69
N ILE A 131 -3.93 -26.40 -1.18
CA ILE A 131 -4.04 -26.68 0.25
C ILE A 131 -3.07 -27.78 0.67
N SER A 132 -3.15 -28.94 0.04
CA SER A 132 -2.46 -30.18 0.49
C SER A 132 -1.78 -30.96 -0.64
N ASN A 133 -2.18 -30.75 -1.86
CA ASN A 133 -1.59 -31.40 -3.04
C ASN A 133 -1.54 -30.43 -4.23
N TRP A 134 -1.08 -30.91 -5.39
CA TRP A 134 -0.83 -30.04 -6.56
C TRP A 134 -2.08 -29.51 -7.25
N VAL A 135 -3.26 -29.98 -6.93
CA VAL A 135 -4.48 -29.70 -7.71
C VAL A 135 -5.73 -29.46 -6.87
N ASP A 136 -5.59 -29.35 -5.55
CA ASP A 136 -6.69 -29.07 -4.64
C ASP A 136 -6.80 -27.57 -4.30
N PHE A 137 -8.00 -27.09 -4.12
CA PHE A 137 -8.28 -25.71 -3.73
C PHE A 137 -9.24 -25.66 -2.54
N PRO A 138 -9.24 -24.59 -1.74
CA PRO A 138 -10.18 -24.46 -0.66
C PRO A 138 -11.62 -24.33 -1.16
N LYS A 139 -12.51 -24.89 -0.36
CA LYS A 139 -13.95 -24.74 -0.50
C LYS A 139 -14.43 -23.64 0.43
N GLU A 140 -15.04 -22.60 -0.13
CA GLU A 140 -15.48 -21.43 0.62
C GLU A 140 -17.00 -21.25 0.46
N THR A 141 -17.64 -20.62 1.43
CA THR A 141 -19.08 -20.30 1.35
C THR A 141 -19.26 -18.80 1.51
N TYR A 142 -19.90 -18.17 0.52
CA TYR A 142 -20.25 -16.77 0.54
C TYR A 142 -21.73 -16.59 0.15
N ASN A 143 -22.49 -15.83 0.96
CA ASN A 143 -23.93 -15.61 0.79
C ASN A 143 -24.75 -16.91 0.58
N GLY A 144 -24.40 -17.97 1.30
CA GLY A 144 -25.07 -19.27 1.23
C GLY A 144 -24.75 -20.08 -0.03
N VAL A 145 -23.87 -19.60 -0.90
CA VAL A 145 -23.38 -20.32 -2.08
C VAL A 145 -21.98 -20.85 -1.81
N THR A 146 -21.75 -22.08 -2.18
CA THR A 146 -20.43 -22.70 -2.11
C THR A 146 -19.65 -22.43 -3.39
N TYR A 147 -18.41 -21.98 -3.21
CA TYR A 147 -17.42 -21.73 -4.24
C TYR A 147 -16.25 -22.69 -4.03
N GLU A 148 -15.95 -23.46 -5.05
CA GLU A 148 -14.90 -24.47 -5.03
C GLU A 148 -14.33 -24.59 -6.45
N MET A 149 -13.02 -24.56 -6.57
CA MET A 149 -12.30 -24.94 -7.78
C MET A 149 -11.74 -26.35 -7.62
N THR A 150 -11.54 -27.03 -8.73
CA THR A 150 -11.04 -28.40 -8.78
C THR A 150 -9.89 -28.52 -9.75
N SER A 151 -9.28 -29.69 -9.83
CA SER A 151 -8.20 -29.95 -10.79
C SER A 151 -8.58 -29.65 -12.25
N THR A 152 -9.88 -29.75 -12.59
CA THR A 152 -10.38 -29.44 -13.95
C THR A 152 -10.50 -27.93 -14.22
N ASP A 153 -10.22 -27.08 -13.26
CA ASP A 153 -10.15 -25.63 -13.38
C ASP A 153 -8.71 -25.12 -13.59
N ILE A 154 -7.74 -26.04 -13.67
CA ILE A 154 -6.33 -25.76 -13.93
C ILE A 154 -6.06 -26.00 -15.42
N VAL A 155 -5.32 -25.11 -16.09
CA VAL A 155 -4.96 -25.25 -17.51
C VAL A 155 -4.10 -26.51 -17.77
N SER A 156 -4.25 -27.12 -18.95
CA SER A 156 -3.60 -28.39 -19.28
C SER A 156 -2.08 -28.32 -19.40
N ASN A 157 -1.53 -27.13 -19.60
CA ASN A 157 -0.09 -26.86 -19.75
C ASN A 157 0.53 -26.18 -18.53
N ASP A 158 -0.19 -26.14 -17.41
CA ASP A 158 0.30 -25.57 -16.14
C ASP A 158 1.65 -26.17 -15.76
N ASP A 159 2.56 -25.31 -15.26
CA ASP A 159 3.91 -25.66 -14.85
C ASP A 159 4.67 -26.45 -15.96
N LYS A 160 4.55 -25.98 -17.22
CA LYS A 160 5.13 -26.63 -18.43
C LYS A 160 4.69 -28.09 -18.60
N GLY A 161 3.52 -28.45 -18.05
CA GLY A 161 2.93 -29.78 -18.12
C GLY A 161 3.29 -30.71 -16.96
N GLU A 162 4.11 -30.27 -15.99
CA GLU A 162 4.44 -31.10 -14.82
C GLU A 162 3.21 -31.34 -13.93
N THR A 163 2.33 -30.36 -13.78
CA THR A 163 1.06 -30.52 -13.07
C THR A 163 0.19 -31.60 -13.72
N LYS A 164 0.08 -31.62 -15.04
CA LYS A 164 -0.66 -32.65 -15.78
C LYS A 164 -0.08 -34.04 -15.56
N LYS A 165 1.23 -34.15 -15.57
CA LYS A 165 1.93 -35.41 -15.33
C LYS A 165 1.66 -35.92 -13.91
N TRP A 166 1.79 -35.05 -12.90
CA TRP A 166 1.47 -35.41 -11.52
C TRP A 166 -0.01 -35.78 -11.36
N ALA A 167 -0.93 -34.99 -11.90
CA ALA A 167 -2.37 -35.24 -11.85
C ALA A 167 -2.72 -36.63 -12.42
N THR A 168 -2.19 -36.96 -13.60
CA THR A 168 -2.41 -38.27 -14.25
C THR A 168 -1.93 -39.44 -13.38
N GLN A 169 -0.76 -39.30 -12.76
CA GLN A 169 -0.18 -40.33 -11.88
C GLN A 169 -1.00 -40.53 -10.60
N ASN A 170 -1.73 -39.51 -10.16
CA ASN A 170 -2.52 -39.52 -8.93
C ASN A 170 -4.03 -39.62 -9.18
N GLY A 171 -4.45 -39.92 -10.42
CA GLY A 171 -5.85 -40.17 -10.74
C GLY A 171 -6.72 -38.91 -10.91
N TYR A 172 -6.11 -37.76 -11.10
CA TYR A 172 -6.79 -36.48 -11.40
C TYR A 172 -6.74 -36.15 -12.90
N SER A 173 -7.69 -35.33 -13.34
CA SER A 173 -7.71 -34.74 -14.68
C SER A 173 -7.63 -33.24 -14.57
N LEU A 174 -6.84 -32.58 -15.43
CA LEU A 174 -6.85 -31.14 -15.61
C LEU A 174 -7.87 -30.73 -16.66
N SER A 175 -8.09 -29.42 -16.84
CA SER A 175 -8.84 -28.88 -17.98
C SER A 175 -8.24 -29.37 -19.31
N ALA A 176 -9.07 -29.48 -20.34
CA ALA A 176 -8.62 -29.72 -21.71
C ALA A 176 -8.02 -28.45 -22.36
N ASN A 177 -8.30 -27.28 -21.81
CA ASN A 177 -7.83 -26.00 -22.34
C ASN A 177 -6.36 -25.75 -21.95
N THR A 178 -5.62 -25.10 -22.83
CA THR A 178 -4.33 -24.49 -22.50
C THR A 178 -4.55 -23.09 -22.03
N ASP A 179 -3.53 -22.55 -21.37
CA ASP A 179 -3.47 -21.16 -20.99
C ASP A 179 -3.77 -20.21 -22.17
N THR A 180 -4.31 -19.06 -21.87
CA THR A 180 -4.66 -18.03 -22.86
C THR A 180 -3.68 -16.86 -22.89
N GLY A 181 -2.67 -16.90 -22.03
CA GLY A 181 -1.60 -15.93 -21.91
C GLY A 181 -0.24 -16.57 -21.66
N GLU A 182 0.60 -15.89 -20.92
CA GLU A 182 1.94 -16.37 -20.53
C GLU A 182 1.83 -17.26 -19.30
N GLY A 183 2.29 -18.50 -19.36
CA GLY A 183 2.29 -19.41 -18.21
C GLY A 183 3.25 -18.95 -17.12
N TRP A 184 2.91 -19.23 -15.87
CA TRP A 184 3.73 -18.95 -14.71
C TRP A 184 4.03 -20.24 -13.91
N ASP A 185 5.31 -20.53 -13.71
CA ASP A 185 5.76 -21.75 -13.03
C ASP A 185 5.80 -21.51 -11.51
N GLY A 186 4.69 -21.60 -10.81
CA GLY A 186 4.69 -21.36 -9.36
C GLY A 186 3.49 -21.97 -8.66
N MET A 187 2.35 -21.39 -8.84
CA MET A 187 1.05 -21.91 -8.37
C MET A 187 0.26 -22.43 -9.56
N ARG A 188 -1.00 -22.77 -9.35
CA ARG A 188 -1.81 -23.37 -10.40
C ARG A 188 -2.46 -22.31 -11.24
N ASP A 189 -2.09 -22.21 -12.52
CA ASP A 189 -2.71 -21.29 -13.49
C ASP A 189 -4.16 -21.70 -13.73
N LEU A 190 -5.08 -20.75 -13.55
CA LEU A 190 -6.51 -20.98 -13.64
C LEU A 190 -7.00 -20.96 -15.09
N ASP A 191 -7.86 -21.91 -15.45
CA ASP A 191 -8.50 -21.94 -16.77
C ASP A 191 -9.65 -20.93 -16.86
N HIS A 192 -9.38 -19.71 -17.28
CA HIS A 192 -10.42 -18.67 -17.46
C HIS A 192 -11.50 -19.00 -18.49
N LYS A 193 -11.35 -20.07 -19.30
CA LYS A 193 -12.41 -20.61 -20.15
C LYS A 193 -13.39 -21.48 -19.38
N SER A 194 -13.01 -21.98 -18.17
CA SER A 194 -13.91 -22.72 -17.30
C SER A 194 -15.03 -21.81 -16.79
N GLU A 195 -16.29 -22.24 -16.98
CA GLU A 195 -17.44 -21.54 -16.40
C GLU A 195 -17.38 -21.51 -14.87
N ASN A 196 -16.78 -22.52 -14.25
CA ASN A 196 -16.60 -22.56 -12.80
C ASN A 196 -15.58 -21.52 -12.32
N VAL A 197 -14.43 -21.38 -13.00
CA VAL A 197 -13.46 -20.31 -12.70
C VAL A 197 -14.14 -18.95 -12.85
N GLN A 198 -14.81 -18.70 -13.99
CA GLN A 198 -15.52 -17.44 -14.24
C GLN A 198 -16.56 -17.13 -13.15
N LYS A 199 -17.33 -18.15 -12.71
CA LYS A 199 -18.32 -18.00 -11.63
C LYS A 199 -17.64 -17.60 -10.32
N ASN A 200 -16.57 -18.27 -9.95
CA ASN A 200 -15.81 -18.00 -8.72
C ASN A 200 -15.19 -16.59 -8.76
N VAL A 201 -14.51 -16.21 -9.85
CA VAL A 201 -13.90 -14.88 -10.03
C VAL A 201 -14.97 -13.78 -9.97
N LYS A 202 -16.08 -13.91 -10.70
CA LYS A 202 -17.16 -12.91 -10.68
C LYS A 202 -17.72 -12.71 -9.27
N ALA A 203 -17.93 -13.79 -8.52
CA ALA A 203 -18.41 -13.71 -7.15
C ALA A 203 -17.38 -13.01 -6.23
N TYR A 204 -16.10 -13.34 -6.37
CA TYR A 204 -15.01 -12.70 -5.64
C TYR A 204 -14.93 -11.20 -5.91
N LEU A 205 -14.95 -10.78 -7.16
CA LEU A 205 -14.89 -9.37 -7.52
C LEU A 205 -16.09 -8.57 -7.02
N LYS A 206 -17.29 -9.15 -7.05
CA LYS A 206 -18.48 -8.52 -6.44
C LYS A 206 -18.38 -8.45 -4.93
N PHE A 207 -17.87 -9.48 -4.28
CA PHE A 207 -17.58 -9.44 -2.83
C PHE A 207 -16.66 -8.28 -2.48
N LEU A 208 -15.57 -8.08 -3.23
CA LEU A 208 -14.66 -6.95 -3.00
C LEU A 208 -15.37 -5.60 -3.13
N LEU A 209 -16.16 -5.38 -4.18
CA LEU A 209 -16.80 -4.08 -4.44
C LEU A 209 -18.04 -3.84 -3.60
N GLU A 210 -18.98 -4.82 -3.57
CA GLU A 210 -20.32 -4.61 -3.04
C GLU A 210 -20.37 -4.86 -1.53
N ASP A 211 -19.56 -5.79 -1.01
CA ASP A 211 -19.59 -6.19 0.39
C ASP A 211 -18.46 -5.54 1.20
N LEU A 212 -17.20 -5.61 0.73
CA LEU A 212 -16.08 -4.95 1.40
C LEU A 212 -16.02 -3.44 1.13
N GLY A 213 -16.50 -2.99 -0.03
CA GLY A 213 -16.59 -1.58 -0.37
C GLY A 213 -15.38 -0.99 -1.09
N TYR A 214 -14.54 -1.81 -1.70
CA TYR A 214 -13.48 -1.33 -2.57
C TYR A 214 -14.03 -0.47 -3.72
N THR A 215 -13.23 0.45 -4.23
CA THR A 215 -13.61 1.36 -5.32
C THR A 215 -13.20 0.80 -6.68
N GLY A 216 -12.19 -0.03 -6.73
CA GLY A 216 -11.65 -0.57 -7.97
C GLY A 216 -10.59 -1.63 -7.74
N PHE A 217 -9.95 -2.03 -8.84
CA PHE A 217 -9.02 -3.15 -8.89
C PHE A 217 -7.67 -2.78 -9.51
N ARG A 218 -6.60 -3.35 -8.95
CA ARG A 218 -5.36 -3.60 -9.66
C ARG A 218 -5.29 -5.10 -9.93
N TYR A 219 -5.32 -5.49 -11.19
CA TYR A 219 -5.17 -6.88 -11.60
C TYR A 219 -3.69 -7.25 -11.70
N ASP A 220 -3.29 -8.26 -10.93
CA ASP A 220 -1.97 -8.84 -10.94
C ASP A 220 -1.75 -9.67 -12.21
N MET A 221 -0.53 -9.66 -12.73
CA MET A 221 -0.03 -10.57 -13.78
C MET A 221 -1.01 -10.77 -14.95
N VAL A 222 -1.57 -9.68 -15.50
CA VAL A 222 -2.61 -9.76 -16.55
C VAL A 222 -2.12 -10.31 -17.89
N LYS A 223 -0.83 -10.57 -18.04
CA LYS A 223 -0.27 -11.27 -19.21
C LYS A 223 -0.55 -12.78 -19.17
N GLY A 224 -0.89 -13.31 -18.00
CA GLY A 224 -1.13 -14.73 -17.81
C GLY A 224 -2.45 -15.23 -18.39
N TYR A 225 -3.39 -14.32 -18.75
CA TYR A 225 -4.66 -14.68 -19.38
C TYR A 225 -5.11 -13.63 -20.38
N SER A 226 -6.03 -14.02 -21.31
CA SER A 226 -6.53 -13.10 -22.34
C SER A 226 -7.19 -11.87 -21.74
N ALA A 227 -6.88 -10.69 -22.28
CA ALA A 227 -7.49 -9.41 -21.92
C ALA A 227 -9.03 -9.42 -22.01
N SER A 228 -9.61 -10.28 -22.86
CA SER A 228 -11.05 -10.46 -22.95
C SER A 228 -11.71 -10.97 -21.67
N PHE A 229 -10.97 -11.67 -20.82
CA PHE A 229 -11.48 -12.08 -19.50
C PHE A 229 -11.50 -10.92 -18.52
N THR A 230 -10.47 -10.06 -18.52
CA THR A 230 -10.51 -8.81 -17.72
C THR A 230 -11.71 -7.96 -18.15
N LYS A 231 -11.95 -7.81 -19.46
CA LYS A 231 -13.16 -7.15 -19.98
C LYS A 231 -14.43 -7.75 -19.38
N MET A 232 -14.60 -9.07 -19.53
CA MET A 232 -15.80 -9.77 -19.05
C MET A 232 -16.01 -9.59 -17.53
N TYR A 233 -14.94 -9.65 -16.75
CA TYR A 233 -15.00 -9.46 -15.30
C TYR A 233 -15.34 -8.02 -14.91
N ASN A 234 -14.78 -7.04 -15.59
CA ASN A 234 -15.10 -5.63 -15.37
C ASN A 234 -16.53 -5.29 -15.79
N GLU A 235 -17.04 -5.85 -16.90
CA GLU A 235 -18.43 -5.66 -17.33
C GLU A 235 -19.43 -6.26 -16.33
N ASP A 236 -19.08 -7.34 -15.66
CA ASP A 236 -19.91 -7.98 -14.63
C ASP A 236 -19.84 -7.24 -13.28
N ALA A 237 -18.63 -6.94 -12.78
CA ALA A 237 -18.40 -6.33 -11.46
C ALA A 237 -18.56 -4.79 -11.46
N LYS A 238 -18.25 -4.12 -12.56
CA LYS A 238 -18.36 -2.67 -12.79
C LYS A 238 -17.56 -1.83 -11.79
N PRO A 239 -16.24 -2.07 -11.66
CA PRO A 239 -15.40 -1.23 -10.82
C PRO A 239 -15.36 0.21 -11.35
N GLN A 240 -15.23 1.20 -10.45
CA GLN A 240 -15.03 2.59 -10.84
C GLN A 240 -13.64 2.81 -11.46
N PHE A 241 -12.65 2.09 -10.97
CA PHE A 241 -11.27 2.10 -11.46
C PHE A 241 -10.78 0.67 -11.70
N SER A 242 -10.05 0.47 -12.79
CA SER A 242 -9.39 -0.79 -13.10
C SER A 242 -8.05 -0.54 -13.75
N VAL A 243 -6.99 -1.14 -13.22
CA VAL A 243 -5.64 -1.06 -13.76
C VAL A 243 -5.00 -2.44 -13.79
N GLY A 244 -4.37 -2.81 -14.90
CA GLY A 244 -3.67 -4.09 -15.05
C GLY A 244 -2.15 -3.95 -15.01
N GLU A 245 -1.50 -4.94 -14.42
CA GLU A 245 -0.06 -5.11 -14.48
C GLU A 245 0.32 -5.84 -15.78
N CYS A 246 0.42 -5.09 -16.86
CA CYS A 246 0.95 -5.60 -18.13
C CYS A 246 2.43 -5.23 -18.28
N TRP A 247 3.30 -5.98 -17.65
CA TRP A 247 4.74 -5.69 -17.61
C TRP A 247 5.41 -6.01 -18.94
N ASP A 248 5.40 -5.06 -19.87
CA ASP A 248 5.93 -5.26 -21.22
C ASP A 248 6.24 -3.93 -21.94
N GLY A 249 6.57 -4.00 -23.23
CA GLY A 249 6.67 -2.87 -24.13
C GLY A 249 5.33 -2.23 -24.43
N SER A 250 5.34 -0.94 -24.80
CA SER A 250 4.13 -0.11 -24.93
C SER A 250 3.10 -0.67 -25.92
N ASP A 251 3.53 -1.33 -26.99
CA ASP A 251 2.59 -1.93 -27.96
C ASP A 251 1.84 -3.12 -27.38
N LYS A 252 2.48 -3.94 -26.56
CA LYS A 252 1.78 -5.02 -25.86
C LYS A 252 0.84 -4.48 -24.79
N ILE A 253 1.28 -3.47 -24.00
CA ILE A 253 0.41 -2.78 -23.03
C ILE A 253 -0.81 -2.19 -23.74
N LYS A 254 -0.60 -1.49 -24.85
CA LYS A 254 -1.67 -0.95 -25.70
C LYS A 254 -2.63 -2.06 -26.17
N ASN A 255 -2.09 -3.15 -26.70
CA ASN A 255 -2.90 -4.26 -27.20
C ASN A 255 -3.72 -4.91 -26.09
N TRP A 256 -3.17 -4.99 -24.87
CA TRP A 256 -3.91 -5.44 -23.71
C TRP A 256 -5.05 -4.47 -23.35
N ILE A 257 -4.79 -3.16 -23.27
CA ILE A 257 -5.83 -2.13 -23.04
C ILE A 257 -6.94 -2.24 -24.08
N ASP A 258 -6.58 -2.33 -25.36
CA ASP A 258 -7.56 -2.49 -26.45
C ASP A 258 -8.33 -3.82 -26.36
N GLY A 259 -7.66 -4.90 -25.96
CA GLY A 259 -8.27 -6.21 -25.72
C GLY A 259 -9.27 -6.24 -24.57
N THR A 260 -9.13 -5.34 -23.59
CA THR A 260 -10.15 -5.11 -22.56
C THR A 260 -11.30 -4.21 -23.05
N GLU A 261 -11.28 -3.78 -24.32
CA GLU A 261 -12.16 -2.72 -24.85
C GLU A 261 -12.12 -1.45 -23.97
N LYS A 262 -10.94 -1.16 -23.40
CA LYS A 262 -10.70 0.01 -22.55
C LYS A 262 -11.49 0.01 -21.24
N THR A 263 -11.97 -1.14 -20.79
CA THR A 263 -12.55 -1.29 -19.44
C THR A 263 -11.50 -1.31 -18.35
N SER A 264 -10.21 -1.30 -18.71
CA SER A 264 -9.08 -1.20 -17.77
C SER A 264 -7.98 -0.30 -18.33
N ALA A 265 -7.35 0.48 -17.45
CA ALA A 265 -6.06 1.10 -17.65
C ALA A 265 -4.93 0.08 -17.43
N ALA A 266 -3.68 0.49 -17.68
CA ALA A 266 -2.50 -0.29 -17.36
C ALA A 266 -1.38 0.58 -16.76
N PHE A 267 -0.48 -0.04 -16.00
CA PHE A 267 0.74 0.62 -15.55
C PHE A 267 1.67 0.93 -16.74
N ASP A 268 2.16 2.16 -16.81
CA ASP A 268 3.10 2.60 -17.85
C ASP A 268 4.55 2.25 -17.47
N PHE A 269 4.93 0.98 -17.67
CA PHE A 269 6.28 0.50 -17.38
C PHE A 269 7.36 1.25 -18.15
N GLN A 270 7.05 1.75 -19.35
CA GLN A 270 8.03 2.47 -20.15
C GLN A 270 8.28 3.88 -19.60
N PHE A 271 7.29 4.49 -18.95
CA PHE A 271 7.50 5.72 -18.16
C PHE A 271 8.52 5.48 -17.04
N ARG A 272 8.31 4.44 -16.26
CA ARG A 272 9.24 4.05 -15.18
C ARG A 272 10.66 3.82 -15.71
N TYR A 273 10.80 3.10 -16.82
CA TYR A 273 12.13 2.81 -17.39
C TYR A 273 12.85 4.05 -17.90
N THR A 274 12.15 5.00 -18.52
CA THR A 274 12.80 6.24 -18.97
C THR A 274 13.30 7.07 -17.79
N VAL A 275 12.52 7.16 -16.69
CA VAL A 275 12.94 7.85 -15.46
C VAL A 275 14.13 7.14 -14.81
N ARG A 276 14.07 5.83 -14.64
CA ARG A 276 15.16 5.04 -14.09
C ARG A 276 16.45 5.20 -14.92
N ASN A 277 16.35 5.17 -16.25
CA ASN A 277 17.50 5.33 -17.14
C ASN A 277 18.11 6.75 -17.01
N ALA A 278 17.27 7.79 -16.93
CA ALA A 278 17.75 9.16 -16.74
C ALA A 278 18.58 9.30 -15.46
N ILE A 279 18.08 8.74 -14.36
CA ILE A 279 18.71 8.82 -13.04
C ILE A 279 19.96 7.92 -12.98
N ASN A 280 19.83 6.66 -13.33
CA ASN A 280 20.90 5.67 -13.12
C ASN A 280 22.08 5.88 -14.07
N ASN A 281 21.86 6.48 -15.24
CA ASN A 281 22.93 6.84 -16.21
C ASN A 281 23.42 8.30 -16.05
N ASN A 282 22.87 9.09 -15.14
CA ASN A 282 23.16 10.54 -15.00
C ASN A 282 22.98 11.29 -16.35
N ASP A 283 21.95 10.97 -17.08
CA ASP A 283 21.65 11.58 -18.38
C ASP A 283 20.15 11.84 -18.53
N TRP A 284 19.73 13.05 -18.23
CA TRP A 284 18.31 13.45 -18.20
C TRP A 284 17.69 13.54 -19.60
N THR A 285 18.47 13.40 -20.67
CA THR A 285 17.92 13.27 -22.02
C THR A 285 17.12 11.98 -22.23
N TYR A 286 17.30 10.96 -21.35
CA TYR A 286 16.50 9.73 -21.42
C TYR A 286 15.00 9.97 -21.25
N LEU A 287 14.58 11.04 -20.57
CA LEU A 287 13.17 11.42 -20.46
C LEU A 287 12.53 11.80 -21.82
N ASN A 288 13.34 12.01 -22.85
CA ASN A 288 12.90 12.28 -24.22
C ASN A 288 13.42 11.20 -25.20
N LYS A 289 13.58 9.98 -24.74
CA LYS A 289 14.04 8.84 -25.54
C LYS A 289 13.12 7.63 -25.36
N GLN A 290 13.21 6.72 -26.30
CA GLN A 290 12.65 5.39 -26.14
C GLN A 290 13.49 4.56 -25.16
N ASN A 291 12.83 3.66 -24.44
CA ASN A 291 13.48 2.54 -23.77
C ASN A 291 13.25 1.28 -24.61
N ASP A 292 14.31 0.67 -25.09
CA ASP A 292 14.27 -0.56 -25.93
C ASP A 292 13.24 -0.45 -27.08
N GLY A 293 13.24 0.68 -27.78
CA GLY A 293 12.33 0.94 -28.90
C GLY A 293 10.90 1.38 -28.48
N ASN A 294 10.63 1.51 -27.20
CA ASN A 294 9.30 1.85 -26.68
C ASN A 294 9.26 3.26 -26.08
N TRP A 295 8.26 4.06 -26.50
CA TRP A 295 7.91 5.32 -25.84
C TRP A 295 6.94 5.05 -24.66
N PRO A 296 7.00 5.84 -23.55
CA PRO A 296 5.93 5.82 -22.56
C PRO A 296 4.54 6.05 -23.18
N LEU A 297 3.50 5.44 -22.63
CA LEU A 297 2.11 5.64 -23.08
C LEU A 297 1.69 7.11 -23.03
N VAL A 298 2.21 7.87 -22.05
CA VAL A 298 1.92 9.31 -21.91
C VAL A 298 2.66 10.20 -22.91
N SER A 299 3.64 9.68 -23.62
CA SER A 299 4.45 10.45 -24.57
C SER A 299 3.62 10.95 -25.77
N ASN A 300 3.91 12.17 -26.25
CA ASN A 300 3.38 12.66 -27.54
C ASN A 300 3.82 11.78 -28.71
N ASN A 301 4.97 11.12 -28.60
CA ASN A 301 5.55 10.27 -29.65
C ASN A 301 4.91 8.87 -29.70
N TYR A 302 4.09 8.50 -28.69
CA TYR A 302 3.35 7.25 -28.71
C TYR A 302 1.89 7.48 -29.10
N ASN A 303 1.52 7.01 -30.30
CA ASN A 303 0.16 7.15 -30.82
C ASN A 303 -0.44 8.56 -30.65
N SER A 304 0.38 9.61 -30.83
CA SER A 304 0.01 11.03 -30.62
C SER A 304 -0.56 11.31 -29.22
N GLY A 305 -0.18 10.50 -28.23
CA GLY A 305 -0.64 10.61 -26.83
C GLY A 305 -2.08 10.17 -26.58
N SER A 306 -2.67 9.36 -27.46
CA SER A 306 -4.07 8.92 -27.33
C SER A 306 -4.28 7.87 -26.23
N TYR A 307 -3.21 7.31 -25.63
CA TYR A 307 -3.29 6.34 -24.54
C TYR A 307 -3.04 6.92 -23.15
N ARG A 308 -2.86 8.25 -23.03
CA ARG A 308 -2.63 8.92 -21.73
C ARG A 308 -3.72 8.65 -20.71
N GLN A 309 -4.97 8.64 -21.15
CA GLN A 309 -6.12 8.38 -20.27
C GLN A 309 -5.98 7.07 -19.51
N TRP A 310 -5.48 6.04 -20.18
CA TRP A 310 -5.35 4.68 -19.63
C TRP A 310 -3.94 4.37 -19.09
N ALA A 311 -3.09 5.39 -18.91
CA ALA A 311 -1.75 5.23 -18.35
C ALA A 311 -1.74 5.54 -16.86
N VAL A 312 -1.48 4.53 -16.03
CA VAL A 312 -1.11 4.73 -14.64
C VAL A 312 0.41 4.79 -14.55
N THR A 313 0.93 6.00 -14.32
CA THR A 313 2.38 6.25 -14.31
C THR A 313 2.97 6.00 -12.93
N PHE A 314 4.20 5.50 -12.88
CA PHE A 314 4.92 5.26 -11.64
C PHE A 314 6.43 5.33 -11.89
N VAL A 315 7.24 5.48 -10.84
CA VAL A 315 8.70 5.50 -10.95
C VAL A 315 9.35 4.33 -10.23
N GLU A 316 8.70 3.81 -9.20
CA GLU A 316 9.11 2.62 -8.45
C GLU A 316 7.88 1.95 -7.84
N ASN A 317 7.96 0.65 -7.59
CA ASN A 317 6.94 -0.16 -6.92
C ASN A 317 7.60 -1.29 -6.10
N HIS A 318 6.78 -2.12 -5.46
CA HIS A 318 7.21 -3.25 -4.63
C HIS A 318 8.02 -4.33 -5.37
N ASP A 319 8.01 -4.38 -6.71
CA ASP A 319 8.80 -5.32 -7.52
C ASP A 319 10.09 -4.72 -8.06
N THR A 320 10.22 -3.41 -8.06
CA THR A 320 11.39 -2.71 -8.63
C THR A 320 12.24 -2.02 -7.57
N GLU A 321 11.78 -1.92 -6.34
CA GLU A 321 12.51 -1.33 -5.21
C GLU A 321 13.78 -2.12 -4.85
N LYS A 322 14.70 -1.46 -4.18
CA LYS A 322 15.90 -2.12 -3.67
C LYS A 322 15.53 -3.10 -2.54
N ARG A 323 15.89 -4.37 -2.70
CA ARG A 323 15.81 -5.41 -1.67
C ARG A 323 17.19 -6.02 -1.43
N SER A 324 17.42 -6.54 -0.21
CA SER A 324 18.73 -7.06 0.20
C SER A 324 19.17 -8.33 -0.56
N ASN A 325 18.22 -9.13 -1.04
CA ASN A 325 18.44 -10.48 -1.55
C ASN A 325 17.87 -10.74 -2.95
N ALA A 326 17.43 -9.72 -3.66
CA ALA A 326 16.85 -9.87 -4.98
C ALA A 326 17.50 -8.91 -5.99
N ALA A 327 17.61 -9.36 -7.24
CA ALA A 327 18.12 -8.57 -8.36
C ALA A 327 17.03 -7.62 -8.90
N GLN A 328 16.61 -6.68 -8.07
CA GLN A 328 15.67 -5.65 -8.46
C GLN A 328 16.38 -4.56 -9.28
N ASP A 329 15.61 -3.68 -9.88
CA ASP A 329 16.10 -2.63 -10.77
C ASP A 329 15.69 -1.23 -10.28
N PRO A 330 16.08 -0.83 -9.04
CA PRO A 330 15.63 0.40 -8.41
C PRO A 330 16.22 1.66 -9.06
N ILE A 331 15.55 2.79 -8.82
CA ILE A 331 16.20 4.10 -8.93
C ILE A 331 17.24 4.23 -7.80
N LYS A 332 18.47 4.62 -8.19
CA LYS A 332 19.62 4.61 -7.25
C LYS A 332 19.76 5.90 -6.44
N LYS A 333 19.12 6.98 -6.88
CA LYS A 333 19.21 8.33 -6.30
C LYS A 333 18.12 9.22 -6.90
N ASP A 334 18.13 10.50 -6.56
CA ASP A 334 17.25 11.53 -7.16
C ASP A 334 15.75 11.20 -7.06
N THR A 335 15.36 10.43 -6.03
CA THR A 335 13.96 10.01 -5.78
C THR A 335 13.01 11.21 -5.78
N LEU A 336 13.43 12.33 -5.20
CA LEU A 336 12.61 13.54 -5.15
C LEU A 336 12.39 14.14 -6.55
N ALA A 337 13.42 14.22 -7.38
CA ALA A 337 13.31 14.67 -8.78
C ALA A 337 12.47 13.68 -9.64
N ALA A 338 12.58 12.38 -9.37
CA ALA A 338 11.73 11.37 -10.02
C ALA A 338 10.24 11.60 -9.75
N ASN A 339 9.88 11.83 -8.48
CA ASN A 339 8.50 12.14 -8.09
C ASN A 339 8.05 13.52 -8.63
N ALA A 340 8.94 14.51 -8.69
CA ALA A 340 8.62 15.79 -9.31
C ALA A 340 8.28 15.63 -10.80
N TYR A 341 9.02 14.81 -11.54
CA TYR A 341 8.67 14.50 -12.93
C TYR A 341 7.36 13.69 -13.03
N LEU A 342 7.19 12.66 -12.22
CA LEU A 342 5.97 11.84 -12.17
C LEU A 342 4.72 12.71 -11.97
N LEU A 343 4.74 13.59 -10.97
CA LEU A 343 3.59 14.42 -10.59
C LEU A 343 3.35 15.60 -11.54
N ALA A 344 4.34 15.99 -12.34
CA ALA A 344 4.17 17.01 -13.38
C ALA A 344 3.54 16.42 -14.66
N MET A 345 3.73 15.13 -14.95
CA MET A 345 3.34 14.53 -16.23
C MET A 345 1.85 14.12 -16.26
N PRO A 346 1.25 13.97 -17.48
CA PRO A 346 -0.09 13.39 -17.63
C PRO A 346 -0.11 11.91 -17.26
N GLY A 347 -1.27 11.28 -17.41
CA GLY A 347 -1.56 9.98 -16.83
C GLY A 347 -2.01 10.11 -15.39
N THR A 348 -2.34 9.00 -14.75
CA THR A 348 -2.65 8.97 -13.31
C THR A 348 -1.38 8.56 -12.57
N PRO A 349 -0.74 9.47 -11.81
CA PRO A 349 0.47 9.13 -11.10
C PRO A 349 0.17 8.24 -9.90
N CYS A 350 0.99 7.19 -9.73
CA CYS A 350 1.02 6.31 -8.58
C CYS A 350 2.34 6.53 -7.82
N VAL A 351 2.23 7.10 -6.62
CA VAL A 351 3.37 7.34 -5.72
C VAL A 351 3.63 6.08 -4.91
N PHE A 352 4.89 5.74 -4.69
CA PHE A 352 5.28 4.57 -3.91
C PHE A 352 5.38 4.92 -2.42
N LEU A 353 4.93 4.02 -1.52
CA LEU A 353 4.85 4.29 -0.08
C LEU A 353 6.19 4.71 0.52
N THR A 354 7.31 4.07 0.14
CA THR A 354 8.64 4.43 0.69
C THR A 354 9.06 5.84 0.27
N HIS A 355 8.69 6.28 -0.93
CA HIS A 355 8.92 7.66 -1.38
C HIS A 355 8.06 8.65 -0.60
N TRP A 356 6.79 8.32 -0.36
CA TRP A 356 5.89 9.13 0.47
C TRP A 356 6.43 9.27 1.89
N LYS A 357 6.82 8.19 2.53
CA LYS A 357 7.41 8.22 3.89
C LYS A 357 8.66 9.10 3.96
N ALA A 358 9.53 9.03 2.94
CA ALA A 358 10.78 9.78 2.92
C ALA A 358 10.61 11.28 2.58
N TYR A 359 9.60 11.64 1.76
CA TYR A 359 9.47 12.97 1.17
C TYR A 359 8.04 13.52 1.25
N LYS A 360 7.32 13.21 2.32
CA LYS A 360 5.89 13.51 2.52
C LYS A 360 5.51 14.95 2.15
N GLN A 361 6.18 15.92 2.77
CA GLN A 361 5.87 17.34 2.55
C GLN A 361 6.16 17.79 1.11
N ASP A 362 7.27 17.35 0.55
CA ASP A 362 7.64 17.70 -0.83
C ASP A 362 6.65 17.12 -1.84
N ILE A 363 6.30 15.83 -1.70
CA ILE A 363 5.33 15.14 -2.56
C ILE A 363 3.95 15.79 -2.45
N ALA A 364 3.49 16.08 -1.25
CA ALA A 364 2.22 16.77 -1.04
C ALA A 364 2.19 18.17 -1.68
N ASN A 365 3.28 18.90 -1.59
CA ASN A 365 3.43 20.21 -2.25
C ASN A 365 3.40 20.07 -3.78
N MET A 366 4.07 19.06 -4.36
CA MET A 366 4.02 18.78 -5.79
C MET A 366 2.60 18.45 -6.26
N VAL A 367 1.87 17.63 -5.49
CA VAL A 367 0.46 17.31 -5.77
C VAL A 367 -0.42 18.55 -5.67
N ALA A 368 -0.19 19.43 -4.69
CA ALA A 368 -0.93 20.68 -4.58
C ALA A 368 -0.74 21.57 -5.84
N VAL A 369 0.49 21.68 -6.36
CA VAL A 369 0.77 22.39 -7.61
C VAL A 369 0.07 21.72 -8.80
N ARG A 370 0.15 20.38 -8.93
CA ARG A 370 -0.56 19.60 -9.96
C ARG A 370 -2.05 19.90 -9.96
N LYS A 371 -2.71 19.79 -8.79
CA LYS A 371 -4.15 20.03 -8.62
C LYS A 371 -4.52 21.50 -8.92
N ALA A 372 -3.72 22.47 -8.47
CA ALA A 372 -3.96 23.89 -8.72
C ALA A 372 -3.88 24.25 -10.21
N VAL A 373 -2.88 23.73 -10.92
CA VAL A 373 -2.72 23.89 -12.38
C VAL A 373 -3.82 23.13 -13.16
N GLY A 374 -4.44 22.13 -12.54
CA GLY A 374 -5.48 21.30 -13.17
C GLY A 374 -4.89 20.30 -14.18
N ILE A 375 -3.77 19.66 -13.84
CA ILE A 375 -3.20 18.59 -14.67
C ILE A 375 -4.06 17.34 -14.50
N THR A 376 -4.46 16.75 -15.62
CA THR A 376 -5.25 15.52 -15.69
C THR A 376 -4.50 14.44 -16.45
N ASN A 377 -5.08 13.24 -16.49
CA ASN A 377 -4.50 12.11 -17.22
C ASN A 377 -4.38 12.35 -18.73
N ILE A 378 -5.14 13.28 -19.33
CA ILE A 378 -5.06 13.62 -20.77
C ILE A 378 -4.30 14.92 -21.06
N SER A 379 -3.75 15.59 -20.06
CA SER A 379 -2.96 16.83 -20.24
C SER A 379 -1.83 16.63 -21.25
N LYS A 380 -1.41 17.73 -21.93
CA LYS A 380 -0.40 17.65 -22.99
C LYS A 380 0.96 18.14 -22.50
N PRO A 381 1.99 17.27 -22.48
CA PRO A 381 3.36 17.69 -22.21
C PRO A 381 4.01 18.27 -23.47
N THR A 382 4.93 19.21 -23.27
CA THR A 382 5.79 19.78 -24.33
C THR A 382 7.21 19.88 -23.81
N THR A 383 8.12 19.12 -24.39
CA THR A 383 9.55 19.23 -24.07
C THR A 383 10.08 20.59 -24.50
N LEU A 384 10.70 21.33 -23.59
CA LEU A 384 11.29 22.65 -23.87
C LEU A 384 12.82 22.55 -24.04
N ALA A 385 13.49 21.82 -23.16
CA ALA A 385 14.93 21.67 -23.20
C ALA A 385 15.36 20.29 -22.68
N PRO A 386 15.73 19.36 -23.56
CA PRO A 386 16.37 18.11 -23.16
C PRO A 386 17.88 18.33 -23.07
N SER A 387 18.45 18.17 -21.90
CA SER A 387 19.89 18.27 -21.62
C SER A 387 20.34 17.07 -20.81
N LYS A 388 21.65 16.77 -20.85
CA LYS A 388 22.22 15.74 -19.99
C LYS A 388 22.08 16.11 -18.51
N ASP A 389 22.21 17.39 -18.19
CA ASP A 389 22.25 17.91 -16.82
C ASP A 389 20.86 18.27 -16.28
N TYR A 390 19.87 18.45 -17.16
CA TYR A 390 18.47 18.72 -16.78
C TYR A 390 17.52 18.41 -17.93
N TYR A 391 16.25 18.19 -17.58
CA TYR A 391 15.15 18.09 -18.51
C TYR A 391 14.04 19.06 -18.13
N ALA A 392 13.64 19.91 -19.06
CA ALA A 392 12.57 20.88 -18.89
C ALA A 392 11.36 20.52 -19.74
N VAL A 393 10.21 20.36 -19.10
CA VAL A 393 8.93 20.03 -19.73
C VAL A 393 7.82 20.94 -19.23
N GLN A 394 7.04 21.48 -20.16
CA GLN A 394 5.80 22.19 -19.87
C GLN A 394 4.62 21.23 -19.99
N VAL A 395 3.70 21.26 -19.02
CA VAL A 395 2.43 20.52 -19.08
C VAL A 395 1.28 21.51 -18.96
N THR A 396 0.32 21.40 -19.88
CA THR A 396 -0.86 22.27 -19.90
C THR A 396 -2.01 21.60 -19.14
N GLY A 397 -2.42 22.23 -18.06
CA GLY A 397 -3.61 21.84 -17.28
C GLY A 397 -4.84 22.66 -17.68
N THR A 398 -5.93 22.46 -16.97
CA THR A 398 -7.21 23.17 -17.20
C THR A 398 -7.20 24.62 -16.71
N ASN A 399 -6.38 24.93 -15.71
CA ASN A 399 -6.33 26.23 -15.03
C ASN A 399 -5.09 27.04 -15.38
N GLY A 400 -4.05 26.41 -15.95
CA GLY A 400 -2.78 27.05 -16.23
C GLY A 400 -1.76 26.06 -16.80
N LYS A 401 -0.49 26.39 -16.64
CA LYS A 401 0.63 25.57 -17.12
C LYS A 401 1.63 25.34 -16.01
N LEU A 402 2.17 24.14 -15.95
CA LEU A 402 3.31 23.77 -15.10
C LEU A 402 4.56 23.60 -15.97
N LEU A 403 5.63 24.26 -15.63
CA LEU A 403 6.97 23.98 -16.15
C LEU A 403 7.73 23.23 -15.05
N CYS A 404 8.02 21.97 -15.32
CA CYS A 404 8.84 21.10 -14.49
C CYS A 404 10.25 21.03 -15.06
N VAL A 405 11.25 21.31 -14.25
CA VAL A 405 12.65 21.11 -14.57
C VAL A 405 13.25 20.15 -13.56
N VAL A 406 13.84 19.05 -14.05
CA VAL A 406 14.45 18.01 -13.21
C VAL A 406 15.88 17.73 -13.64
N GLY A 407 16.75 17.40 -12.70
CA GLY A 407 18.15 17.07 -12.90
C GLY A 407 19.10 17.93 -12.08
N PRO A 408 20.40 17.58 -12.02
CA PRO A 408 21.38 18.21 -11.13
C PRO A 408 21.60 19.70 -11.37
N LYS A 409 21.24 20.21 -12.55
CA LYS A 409 21.29 21.65 -12.86
C LYS A 409 19.90 22.25 -13.10
N ALA A 410 18.85 21.69 -12.52
CA ALA A 410 17.50 22.23 -12.63
C ALA A 410 17.39 23.68 -12.14
N ASP A 411 18.16 24.03 -11.11
CA ASP A 411 18.26 25.39 -10.54
C ASP A 411 18.93 26.41 -11.44
N LYS A 412 19.62 25.98 -12.51
CA LYS A 412 20.29 26.85 -13.51
C LYS A 412 19.43 27.11 -14.75
N TYR A 413 18.28 26.44 -14.85
CA TYR A 413 17.37 26.68 -15.96
C TYR A 413 16.63 27.99 -15.78
N GLU A 414 16.69 28.83 -16.81
CA GLU A 414 15.96 30.09 -16.86
C GLU A 414 14.81 29.99 -17.85
N PRO A 415 13.55 30.14 -17.40
CA PRO A 415 12.41 30.18 -18.30
C PRO A 415 12.52 31.36 -19.30
N ASN A 416 12.07 31.15 -20.52
CA ASN A 416 12.14 32.10 -21.62
C ASN A 416 11.11 33.26 -21.55
N SER A 417 10.32 33.35 -20.51
CA SER A 417 9.30 34.39 -20.29
C SER A 417 9.17 34.72 -18.81
N THR A 418 8.89 35.99 -18.53
CA THR A 418 8.58 36.50 -17.17
C THR A 418 7.22 36.07 -16.65
N ASP A 419 6.38 35.44 -17.50
CA ASP A 419 5.07 34.87 -17.11
C ASP A 419 5.21 33.63 -16.21
N TRP A 420 6.39 33.01 -16.22
CA TRP A 420 6.69 31.89 -15.36
C TRP A 420 7.05 32.35 -13.94
N LYS A 421 6.26 31.89 -12.98
CA LYS A 421 6.50 32.17 -11.55
C LYS A 421 7.00 30.89 -10.87
N LYS A 422 8.16 30.95 -10.23
CA LYS A 422 8.70 29.86 -9.43
C LYS A 422 7.82 29.66 -8.20
N VAL A 423 7.32 28.45 -7.98
CA VAL A 423 6.40 28.11 -6.87
C VAL A 423 6.96 27.04 -5.95
N LEU A 424 7.84 26.17 -6.46
CA LEU A 424 8.39 25.07 -5.67
C LEU A 424 9.79 24.71 -6.18
N SER A 425 10.68 24.30 -5.28
CA SER A 425 11.99 23.76 -5.65
C SER A 425 12.54 22.91 -4.53
N GLY A 426 13.33 21.90 -4.87
CA GLY A 426 14.04 21.04 -3.95
C GLY A 426 15.24 20.39 -4.62
N TYR A 427 15.70 19.27 -4.07
CA TYR A 427 16.87 18.58 -4.59
C TYR A 427 16.63 18.08 -6.02
N HIS A 428 17.33 18.68 -6.96
CA HIS A 428 17.34 18.39 -8.39
C HIS A 428 15.98 18.59 -9.10
N TYR A 429 15.11 19.49 -8.58
CA TYR A 429 13.90 19.89 -9.30
C TYR A 429 13.49 21.34 -9.03
N VAL A 430 12.79 21.93 -10.00
CA VAL A 430 12.13 23.23 -9.87
C VAL A 430 10.79 23.19 -10.62
N TYR A 431 9.77 23.78 -9.99
CA TYR A 431 8.46 24.03 -10.59
C TYR A 431 8.21 25.51 -10.79
N TYR A 432 7.75 25.87 -11.98
CA TYR A 432 7.21 27.17 -12.30
C TYR A 432 5.79 27.02 -12.81
N VAL A 433 4.93 27.98 -12.51
CA VAL A 433 3.56 28.05 -13.03
C VAL A 433 3.36 29.29 -13.90
N SER A 434 2.41 29.20 -14.83
CA SER A 434 1.97 30.32 -15.68
C SER A 434 0.48 30.20 -15.91
N GLY A 435 -0.22 31.34 -15.97
CA GLY A 435 -1.67 31.41 -16.13
C GLY A 435 -2.48 31.16 -14.85
N ILE A 436 -1.81 30.96 -13.72
CA ILE A 436 -2.41 30.95 -12.38
C ILE A 436 -1.56 31.81 -11.43
N GLU A 437 -2.20 32.41 -10.43
CA GLU A 437 -1.49 33.14 -9.40
C GLU A 437 -0.94 32.16 -8.36
N PRO A 438 0.36 32.27 -7.95
CA PRO A 438 0.98 31.38 -6.98
C PRO A 438 0.22 31.27 -5.65
N GLU A 439 -0.42 32.36 -5.22
CA GLU A 439 -1.19 32.46 -3.97
C GLU A 439 -2.44 31.57 -3.95
N ARG A 440 -2.88 31.06 -5.11
CA ARG A 440 -3.97 30.11 -5.22
C ARG A 440 -3.55 28.68 -4.91
N ILE A 441 -2.25 28.42 -4.83
CA ILE A 441 -1.72 27.09 -4.49
C ILE A 441 -1.73 26.95 -2.98
N VAL A 442 -2.63 26.11 -2.47
CA VAL A 442 -2.70 25.82 -1.04
C VAL A 442 -1.84 24.60 -0.75
N PHE A 443 -0.71 24.82 -0.12
CA PHE A 443 0.17 23.74 0.30
C PHE A 443 -0.34 23.11 1.61
N PRO A 444 -0.49 21.80 1.67
CA PRO A 444 -0.84 21.13 2.92
C PRO A 444 0.31 21.26 3.92
N THR A 445 -0.05 21.37 5.18
CA THR A 445 0.91 21.34 6.29
C THR A 445 0.60 20.16 7.19
N PHE A 446 1.59 19.33 7.40
CA PHE A 446 1.48 18.22 8.34
C PHE A 446 1.90 18.70 9.73
N LYS A 447 1.12 18.32 10.74
CA LYS A 447 1.53 18.56 12.12
C LYS A 447 2.78 17.72 12.39
N PRO A 448 3.81 18.28 13.05
CA PRO A 448 4.87 17.46 13.58
C PRO A 448 4.26 16.36 14.46
N SER A 449 4.76 15.14 14.33
CA SER A 449 4.37 14.07 15.23
C SER A 449 4.77 14.44 16.66
N ASP A 450 3.81 14.45 17.58
CA ASP A 450 4.07 14.62 19.01
C ASP A 450 4.65 13.32 19.63
N PHE A 451 4.91 12.31 18.80
CA PHE A 451 5.43 11.02 19.21
C PHE A 451 6.82 11.17 19.85
N GLN A 452 6.97 10.62 21.04
CA GLN A 452 8.26 10.53 21.71
C GLN A 452 8.78 9.11 21.54
N LYS A 453 9.97 8.96 20.94
CA LYS A 453 10.64 7.67 20.83
C LYS A 453 10.76 7.01 22.20
N TYR A 454 10.49 5.73 22.26
CA TYR A 454 10.61 4.94 23.48
C TYR A 454 11.22 3.57 23.19
N THR A 455 11.74 2.92 24.23
CA THR A 455 12.32 1.58 24.14
C THR A 455 11.33 0.56 24.68
N ILE A 456 11.17 -0.55 23.96
CA ILE A 456 10.44 -1.73 24.41
C ILE A 456 11.40 -2.85 24.78
N ALA A 457 10.98 -3.71 25.70
CA ALA A 457 11.66 -4.95 26.07
C ALA A 457 10.85 -6.16 25.59
N VAL A 458 11.48 -7.05 24.84
CA VAL A 458 10.91 -8.31 24.38
C VAL A 458 11.57 -9.44 25.16
N ASN A 459 10.78 -10.13 25.99
CA ASN A 459 11.23 -11.14 26.93
C ASN A 459 10.73 -12.52 26.50
N VAL A 460 11.62 -13.48 26.36
CA VAL A 460 11.32 -14.83 25.88
C VAL A 460 11.70 -15.88 26.93
N ASN A 461 10.73 -16.68 27.33
CA ASN A 461 10.94 -17.82 28.21
C ASN A 461 10.92 -19.13 27.41
N THR A 462 11.87 -20.00 27.72
CA THR A 462 12.10 -21.26 27.00
C THR A 462 12.01 -22.49 27.89
N ASP A 463 11.44 -22.36 29.11
CA ASP A 463 11.38 -23.46 30.08
C ASP A 463 10.71 -24.72 29.52
N GLN A 464 9.67 -24.55 28.71
CA GLN A 464 8.94 -25.67 28.12
C GLN A 464 9.74 -26.41 27.04
N VAL A 465 10.62 -25.73 26.30
CA VAL A 465 11.39 -26.29 25.18
C VAL A 465 12.86 -26.51 25.52
N GLY A 466 13.33 -26.09 26.69
CA GLY A 466 14.66 -26.34 27.23
C GLY A 466 15.81 -25.67 26.45
N TRP A 467 15.56 -24.57 25.75
CA TRP A 467 16.62 -23.85 25.03
C TRP A 467 17.51 -23.10 26.02
N SER A 468 18.83 -23.19 25.82
CA SER A 468 19.84 -22.52 26.65
C SER A 468 20.25 -21.14 26.13
N SER A 469 19.70 -20.72 25.02
CA SER A 469 19.86 -19.41 24.41
C SER A 469 18.72 -19.15 23.44
N VAL A 470 18.46 -17.87 23.15
CA VAL A 470 17.48 -17.44 22.14
C VAL A 470 18.18 -16.54 21.13
N ASN A 471 18.01 -16.82 19.85
CA ASN A 471 18.33 -15.91 18.77
C ASN A 471 17.09 -15.09 18.43
N PHE A 472 17.24 -13.78 18.33
CA PHE A 472 16.21 -12.84 17.94
C PHE A 472 16.46 -12.45 16.48
N TRP A 473 15.74 -13.08 15.56
CA TRP A 473 15.62 -12.59 14.19
C TRP A 473 14.49 -11.59 14.17
N SER A 474 14.80 -10.33 13.88
CA SER A 474 13.85 -9.22 13.98
C SER A 474 13.80 -8.42 12.68
N TRP A 475 12.61 -7.88 12.36
CA TRP A 475 12.38 -7.05 11.19
C TRP A 475 11.17 -6.13 11.42
N GLY A 476 10.90 -5.24 10.46
CA GLY A 476 9.77 -4.30 10.47
C GLY A 476 10.17 -2.91 10.94
N GLY A 477 9.31 -1.91 10.67
CA GLY A 477 9.63 -0.52 10.91
C GLY A 477 10.78 -0.02 10.04
N ASP A 478 11.82 0.46 10.64
CA ASP A 478 13.03 0.91 9.97
C ASP A 478 14.21 -0.07 10.11
N ASP A 479 15.33 0.21 9.44
CA ASP A 479 16.54 -0.63 9.47
C ASP A 479 17.12 -0.81 10.89
N SER A 480 16.71 0.01 11.88
CA SER A 480 17.20 -0.10 13.27
C SER A 480 16.69 -1.37 13.99
N HIS A 481 15.65 -2.00 13.45
CA HIS A 481 15.08 -3.23 14.01
C HIS A 481 15.75 -4.50 13.50
N ALA A 482 16.54 -4.41 12.44
CA ALA A 482 17.30 -5.56 11.94
C ALA A 482 18.35 -6.04 12.99
N PRO A 483 18.65 -7.35 13.01
CA PRO A 483 19.70 -7.87 13.88
C PRO A 483 21.05 -7.17 13.61
N LYS A 484 21.79 -6.87 14.65
CA LYS A 484 23.08 -6.18 14.56
C LYS A 484 24.10 -6.87 13.67
N ASN A 485 24.05 -8.21 13.61
CA ASN A 485 24.91 -9.01 12.75
C ASN A 485 24.42 -9.11 11.30
N GLY A 486 23.19 -8.62 11.00
CA GLY A 486 22.58 -8.60 9.66
C GLY A 486 22.31 -9.98 9.04
N ASN A 487 22.49 -11.09 9.78
CA ASN A 487 22.39 -12.43 9.25
C ASN A 487 21.49 -13.32 10.13
N TRP A 488 20.84 -14.30 9.49
CA TRP A 488 20.19 -15.40 10.20
C TRP A 488 21.19 -16.18 11.05
N PRO A 489 20.86 -16.59 12.28
CA PRO A 489 19.55 -16.55 12.93
C PRO A 489 19.26 -15.29 13.79
N GLY A 490 19.99 -14.20 13.62
CA GLY A 490 19.80 -12.96 14.35
C GLY A 490 20.68 -12.83 15.58
N ASP A 491 20.33 -11.89 16.45
CA ASP A 491 21.12 -11.57 17.65
C ASP A 491 20.91 -12.62 18.74
N LYS A 492 22.00 -13.25 19.16
CA LYS A 492 21.97 -14.31 20.17
C LYS A 492 22.03 -13.76 21.60
N VAL A 493 21.06 -14.11 22.41
CA VAL A 493 20.99 -13.81 23.84
C VAL A 493 21.21 -15.09 24.65
N THR A 494 22.18 -15.06 25.55
CA THR A 494 22.56 -16.21 26.41
C THR A 494 22.35 -15.93 27.92
N SER A 495 22.30 -14.64 28.30
CA SER A 495 22.01 -14.22 29.68
C SER A 495 20.51 -14.08 29.88
N THR A 496 20.07 -14.34 31.10
CA THR A 496 18.65 -14.22 31.47
C THR A 496 18.49 -13.25 32.64
N THR A 497 17.32 -12.61 32.70
CA THR A 497 16.79 -11.89 33.87
C THR A 497 15.70 -12.74 34.52
N GLU A 498 15.51 -12.60 35.82
CA GLU A 498 14.46 -13.33 36.55
C GLU A 498 13.27 -12.39 36.82
N VAL A 499 12.08 -12.78 36.36
CA VAL A 499 10.83 -12.08 36.65
C VAL A 499 9.75 -13.11 36.95
N GLY A 500 9.07 -12.95 38.09
CA GLY A 500 7.96 -13.86 38.48
C GLY A 500 8.42 -15.30 38.72
N GLY A 501 9.68 -15.52 39.14
CA GLY A 501 10.25 -16.84 39.35
C GLY A 501 10.62 -17.61 38.10
N LYS A 502 10.62 -16.95 36.91
CA LYS A 502 11.04 -17.52 35.63
C LYS A 502 12.21 -16.75 35.05
N LYS A 503 13.02 -17.42 34.22
CA LYS A 503 14.14 -16.85 33.46
C LYS A 503 13.72 -16.37 32.09
N TRP A 504 14.13 -15.15 31.74
CA TRP A 504 13.73 -14.52 30.47
C TRP A 504 14.98 -14.06 29.71
N TYR A 505 15.07 -14.45 28.46
CA TYR A 505 16.02 -13.88 27.49
C TYR A 505 15.42 -12.57 26.96
N THR A 506 16.13 -11.45 27.12
CA THR A 506 15.59 -10.12 26.85
C THR A 506 16.40 -9.40 25.78
N GLN A 507 15.72 -8.83 24.81
CA GLN A 507 16.27 -7.89 23.83
C GLN A 507 15.42 -6.61 23.84
N THR A 508 16.07 -5.46 23.60
CA THR A 508 15.36 -4.16 23.58
C THR A 508 15.41 -3.54 22.20
N TYR A 509 14.31 -2.86 21.84
CA TYR A 509 14.13 -2.17 20.56
C TYR A 509 13.59 -0.77 20.77
N THR A 510 13.99 0.18 19.92
CA THR A 510 13.48 1.54 19.98
C THR A 510 12.31 1.69 19.01
N ILE A 511 11.17 2.13 19.49
CA ILE A 511 10.02 2.51 18.66
C ILE A 511 10.20 3.97 18.26
N ASN A 512 10.33 4.22 16.98
CA ASN A 512 10.78 5.50 16.40
C ASN A 512 9.65 6.44 16.00
N ASP A 513 8.46 5.91 15.72
CA ASP A 513 7.25 6.67 15.43
C ASP A 513 5.99 5.92 15.90
N GLU A 514 4.82 6.54 15.75
CA GLU A 514 3.54 5.99 16.23
C GLU A 514 3.07 4.75 15.43
N TYR A 515 3.67 4.51 14.26
CA TYR A 515 3.37 3.38 13.38
C TYR A 515 4.45 2.31 13.43
N ASP A 516 5.52 2.54 14.19
CA ASP A 516 6.65 1.64 14.29
C ASP A 516 6.34 0.40 15.14
N ALA A 517 6.80 -0.76 14.68
CA ALA A 517 6.73 -2.03 15.42
C ALA A 517 7.77 -3.01 14.89
N VAL A 518 8.08 -4.00 15.72
CA VAL A 518 9.08 -5.02 15.43
C VAL A 518 8.41 -6.38 15.34
N SER A 519 8.79 -7.19 14.38
CA SER A 519 8.36 -8.58 14.23
C SER A 519 9.54 -9.52 14.51
N PHE A 520 9.25 -10.78 14.88
CA PHE A 520 10.27 -11.72 15.32
C PHE A 520 10.04 -13.14 14.82
N VAL A 521 11.15 -13.87 14.65
CA VAL A 521 11.24 -15.31 14.80
C VAL A 521 12.25 -15.58 15.92
N PHE A 522 11.87 -16.36 16.91
CA PHE A 522 12.78 -16.86 17.93
C PHE A 522 13.31 -18.22 17.54
N SER A 523 14.60 -18.45 17.75
CA SER A 523 15.24 -19.72 17.45
C SER A 523 16.37 -20.02 18.43
N THR A 524 16.97 -21.20 18.31
CA THR A 524 18.19 -21.54 19.07
C THR A 524 19.24 -22.16 18.16
N GLY A 525 20.46 -22.39 18.68
CA GLY A 525 21.56 -22.97 17.93
C GLY A 525 21.94 -22.16 16.69
N THR A 526 21.86 -22.78 15.53
CA THR A 526 22.13 -22.17 14.21
C THR A 526 20.88 -21.70 13.48
N GLY A 527 19.75 -21.55 14.21
CA GLY A 527 18.47 -21.10 13.66
C GLY A 527 17.40 -22.18 13.57
N SER A 528 17.70 -23.37 14.09
CA SER A 528 16.72 -24.47 14.20
C SER A 528 16.97 -25.21 15.52
N PRO A 529 15.92 -25.57 16.28
CA PRO A 529 14.52 -25.30 16.02
C PRO A 529 14.14 -23.81 16.14
N GLN A 530 12.98 -23.43 15.59
CA GLN A 530 12.48 -22.06 15.54
C GLN A 530 10.98 -21.98 15.86
N THR A 531 10.49 -20.75 16.14
CA THR A 531 9.06 -20.46 16.36
C THR A 531 8.35 -20.07 15.08
N VAL A 532 7.02 -20.01 15.13
CA VAL A 532 6.21 -19.21 14.22
C VAL A 532 6.58 -17.72 14.35
N ASP A 533 6.17 -16.92 13.38
CA ASP A 533 6.37 -15.48 13.38
C ASP A 533 5.55 -14.81 14.49
N VAL A 534 6.15 -13.83 15.15
CA VAL A 534 5.48 -12.94 16.12
C VAL A 534 5.52 -11.54 15.53
N ASN A 535 4.37 -11.01 15.17
CA ASN A 535 4.29 -9.79 14.39
C ASN A 535 3.85 -8.56 15.19
N ASN A 536 4.31 -7.38 14.76
CA ASN A 536 3.80 -6.06 15.16
C ASN A 536 3.89 -5.73 16.66
N VAL A 537 5.02 -6.06 17.27
CA VAL A 537 5.30 -5.75 18.67
C VAL A 537 5.74 -4.29 18.82
N SER A 538 4.95 -3.47 19.50
CA SER A 538 5.25 -2.05 19.78
C SER A 538 5.20 -1.70 21.27
N THR A 539 5.09 -2.70 22.15
CA THR A 539 5.09 -2.53 23.62
C THR A 539 5.93 -3.61 24.27
N ASP A 540 6.24 -3.44 25.53
CA ASP A 540 6.89 -4.51 26.31
C ASP A 540 6.10 -5.81 26.23
N LYS A 541 6.80 -6.92 26.00
CA LYS A 541 6.18 -8.25 25.82
C LYS A 541 6.91 -9.34 26.59
N TYR A 542 6.11 -10.31 27.05
CA TYR A 542 6.57 -11.56 27.65
C TYR A 542 5.99 -12.73 26.86
N PHE A 543 6.86 -13.49 26.21
CA PHE A 543 6.49 -14.62 25.36
C PHE A 543 6.99 -15.94 25.93
N GLU A 544 6.13 -16.93 26.09
CA GLU A 544 6.51 -18.30 26.42
C GLU A 544 6.49 -19.16 25.15
N ILE A 545 7.61 -19.82 24.83
CA ILE A 545 7.64 -20.77 23.72
C ILE A 545 6.98 -22.06 24.17
N SER A 546 5.90 -22.44 23.48
CA SER A 546 5.11 -23.65 23.77
C SER A 546 5.77 -24.89 23.17
N THR A 547 5.47 -26.06 23.76
CA THR A 547 5.78 -27.36 23.11
C THR A 547 4.83 -27.70 21.97
N SER A 548 3.70 -26.97 21.84
CA SER A 548 2.80 -27.11 20.70
C SER A 548 3.44 -26.53 19.44
N MET A 549 3.13 -27.14 18.30
CA MET A 549 3.76 -26.78 17.02
C MET A 549 2.70 -26.54 15.94
N ASP A 550 3.05 -25.65 15.01
CA ASP A 550 2.42 -25.51 13.71
C ASP A 550 3.44 -25.97 12.65
N GLY A 551 3.16 -27.10 12.00
CA GLY A 551 4.14 -27.79 11.15
C GLY A 551 5.42 -28.15 11.92
N SER A 552 6.56 -27.55 11.53
CA SER A 552 7.86 -27.73 12.19
C SER A 552 8.25 -26.59 13.13
N LYS A 553 7.37 -25.61 13.35
CA LYS A 553 7.63 -24.40 14.14
C LYS A 553 6.88 -24.43 15.47
N TYR A 554 7.54 -24.02 16.53
CA TYR A 554 6.92 -23.89 17.87
C TYR A 554 5.95 -22.70 17.93
N LEU A 555 4.82 -22.89 18.61
CA LEU A 555 3.89 -21.79 18.90
C LEU A 555 4.45 -20.90 20.00
N VAL A 556 4.07 -19.63 19.99
CA VAL A 556 4.45 -18.60 20.95
C VAL A 556 3.20 -18.10 21.68
N ASN A 557 3.20 -18.15 23.00
CA ASN A 557 2.12 -17.65 23.84
C ASN A 557 2.51 -16.26 24.38
N ASP A 558 1.70 -15.25 24.11
CA ASP A 558 1.80 -13.96 24.77
C ASP A 558 1.25 -14.07 26.20
N VAL A 559 2.13 -13.92 27.17
CA VAL A 559 1.81 -13.99 28.59
C VAL A 559 2.09 -12.65 29.31
N THR A 560 2.11 -11.58 28.54
CA THR A 560 2.49 -10.24 29.01
C THR A 560 1.66 -9.79 30.21
N GLU A 561 0.35 -9.97 30.19
CA GLU A 561 -0.54 -9.57 31.28
C GLU A 561 -0.17 -10.23 32.63
N LYS A 562 0.38 -11.43 32.58
CA LYS A 562 0.77 -12.20 33.78
C LYS A 562 2.05 -11.66 34.44
N TYR A 563 2.94 -11.05 33.67
CA TYR A 563 4.28 -10.64 34.13
C TYR A 563 4.52 -9.13 34.17
N MET A 564 3.64 -8.33 33.61
CA MET A 564 3.65 -6.87 33.80
C MET A 564 3.12 -6.52 35.19
N THR A 565 3.98 -6.70 36.18
CA THR A 565 3.65 -6.36 37.58
C THR A 565 3.80 -4.86 37.85
N GLY A 566 2.76 -4.26 38.40
CA GLY A 566 2.77 -2.93 39.04
C GLY A 566 2.02 -1.84 38.31
N ILE A 567 2.04 -1.76 36.97
CA ILE A 567 1.31 -0.74 36.21
C ILE A 567 0.13 -1.39 35.47
N GLY A 568 0.30 -2.56 34.86
CA GLY A 568 -0.75 -3.24 34.10
C GLY A 568 -1.96 -3.69 34.94
N SER A 569 -1.73 -4.14 36.18
CA SER A 569 -2.84 -4.53 37.09
C SER A 569 -3.66 -3.34 37.59
N LEU A 570 -3.08 -2.13 37.60
CA LEU A 570 -3.83 -0.90 37.90
C LEU A 570 -4.71 -0.46 36.72
N PHE A 571 -4.39 -0.88 35.49
CA PHE A 571 -5.14 -0.51 34.30
C PHE A 571 -6.35 -1.41 34.04
N ALA A 572 -6.29 -2.71 34.37
CA ALA A 572 -7.36 -3.66 34.07
C ALA A 572 -8.62 -3.50 34.95
N GLU A 573 -8.50 -2.90 36.14
CA GLU A 573 -9.64 -2.77 37.07
C GLU A 573 -10.30 -1.39 37.15
N LYS A 574 -9.76 -0.33 36.50
CA LYS A 574 -10.23 1.05 36.73
C LYS A 574 -10.28 1.95 35.49
N GLU A 575 -11.00 1.57 34.48
CA GLU A 575 -11.15 2.42 33.28
C GLU A 575 -11.86 3.77 33.52
N ASN A 576 -12.44 4.05 34.70
CA ASN A 576 -13.26 5.25 34.92
C ASN A 576 -13.29 5.80 36.35
N ASP A 577 -12.23 5.70 37.15
CA ASP A 577 -12.29 6.17 38.55
C ASP A 577 -11.94 7.66 38.75
N GLY A 578 -11.55 8.37 37.69
CA GLY A 578 -11.19 9.81 37.76
C GLY A 578 -10.02 10.14 38.69
N LYS A 579 -9.20 9.16 39.05
CA LYS A 579 -8.08 9.34 39.99
C LYS A 579 -6.76 9.59 39.27
N VAL A 580 -5.88 10.34 39.91
CA VAL A 580 -4.52 10.65 39.44
C VAL A 580 -3.51 9.93 40.34
N TYR A 581 -2.61 9.19 39.72
CA TYR A 581 -1.55 8.46 40.41
C TYR A 581 -0.17 8.92 39.94
N THR A 582 0.83 8.82 40.82
CA THR A 582 2.24 8.92 40.46
C THR A 582 2.71 7.64 39.75
N LEU A 583 3.88 7.66 39.09
CA LEU A 583 4.41 6.48 38.38
C LEU A 583 4.68 5.28 39.31
N ASP A 584 4.90 5.51 40.62
CA ASP A 584 5.04 4.48 41.63
C ASP A 584 3.69 4.00 42.23
N GLY A 585 2.58 4.41 41.62
CA GLY A 585 1.23 3.94 41.95
C GLY A 585 0.57 4.63 43.13
N ARG A 586 1.14 5.72 43.67
CA ARG A 586 0.56 6.47 44.80
C ARG A 586 -0.55 7.40 44.28
N LEU A 587 -1.74 7.29 44.87
CA LEU A 587 -2.87 8.20 44.59
C LEU A 587 -2.54 9.63 45.06
N VAL A 588 -2.67 10.62 44.19
CA VAL A 588 -2.39 12.05 44.48
C VAL A 588 -3.60 12.95 44.27
N HIS A 589 -4.58 12.55 43.43
CA HIS A 589 -5.84 13.27 43.25
C HIS A 589 -6.99 12.30 42.94
N THR A 590 -8.21 12.67 43.33
CA THR A 590 -9.43 11.86 43.15
C THR A 590 -10.38 12.40 42.08
N ASN A 591 -10.05 13.52 41.40
CA ASN A 591 -10.95 14.25 40.51
C ASN A 591 -10.41 14.36 39.05
N GLY A 592 -9.40 13.58 38.68
CA GLY A 592 -8.83 13.59 37.33
C GLY A 592 -8.03 14.84 36.95
N SER A 593 -7.87 15.80 37.87
CA SER A 593 -7.16 17.05 37.61
C SER A 593 -5.70 16.97 38.00
N LEU A 594 -4.83 17.56 37.18
CA LEU A 594 -3.41 17.78 37.51
C LEU A 594 -3.17 19.12 38.23
N GLU A 595 -4.20 19.92 38.46
CA GLU A 595 -4.09 21.22 39.11
C GLU A 595 -3.52 21.07 40.54
N GLY A 596 -2.56 21.92 40.92
CA GLY A 596 -1.91 21.85 42.21
C GLY A 596 -0.78 20.84 42.33
N LEU A 597 -0.61 19.88 41.42
CA LEU A 597 0.48 18.91 41.43
C LEU A 597 1.79 19.51 40.90
N PRO A 598 2.97 19.07 41.33
CA PRO A 598 4.26 19.44 40.73
C PRO A 598 4.33 19.04 39.23
N LYS A 599 5.27 19.66 38.48
CA LYS A 599 5.62 19.16 37.15
C LYS A 599 6.14 17.73 37.23
N GLY A 600 5.59 16.83 36.42
CA GLY A 600 5.96 15.42 36.48
C GLY A 600 5.07 14.56 35.59
N ILE A 601 5.33 13.27 35.60
CA ILE A 601 4.53 12.27 34.85
C ILE A 601 3.54 11.62 35.84
N TYR A 602 2.29 11.60 35.47
CA TYR A 602 1.18 11.05 36.24
C TYR A 602 0.41 10.01 35.43
N ILE A 603 -0.43 9.25 36.08
CA ILE A 603 -1.35 8.29 35.47
C ILE A 603 -2.77 8.73 35.74
N ILE A 604 -3.54 8.98 34.67
CA ILE A 604 -4.97 9.33 34.71
C ILE A 604 -5.71 8.44 33.74
N HIS A 605 -6.80 7.81 34.17
CA HIS A 605 -7.59 6.89 33.33
C HIS A 605 -6.72 5.83 32.64
N GLY A 606 -5.72 5.32 33.35
CA GLY A 606 -4.79 4.34 32.81
C GLY A 606 -3.76 4.87 31.80
N ARG A 607 -3.69 6.17 31.57
CA ARG A 607 -2.74 6.79 30.60
C ARG A 607 -1.71 7.65 31.30
N LYS A 608 -0.47 7.63 30.79
CA LYS A 608 0.58 8.57 31.25
C LYS A 608 0.25 9.96 30.74
N VAL A 609 0.25 10.93 31.64
CA VAL A 609 0.02 12.35 31.35
C VAL A 609 1.16 13.16 31.94
N VAL A 610 1.73 14.06 31.17
CA VAL A 610 2.78 15.00 31.62
C VAL A 610 2.14 16.30 32.06
N LYS A 611 2.51 16.78 33.27
CA LYS A 611 2.15 18.12 33.75
C LYS A 611 3.31 19.08 33.58
#